data_47c1cf060637ab99cd3beea9a1cca894
#
_entry.id   47c1cf060637ab99cd3beea9a1cca894
#
_cell.length_a   1.000
_cell.length_b   1.000
_cell.length_c   1.000
_cell.angle_alpha   90.00
_cell.angle_beta   90.00
_cell.angle_gamma   90.00
#
_symmetry.space_group_name_H-M   'P 1'
#
loop_
_entity.id
_entity.type
_entity.pdbx_description
1 polymer ?
#
loop_
_entity_poly.entity_id
_entity_poly.type
_entity_poly.pdbx_seq_one_letter_code
_entity_poly.pdbx_strand_id
1 'polypeptide(L)'
;MDYSKILLVGEPMCLFRSNEEGVPLFQVSQYSTGIAGAELNVAIGLTRLGHQATYVTKVGNDPFGHMIASQLEQMGISTRFFSFSDTHRTGLVFKEKVSCGDPEIFYIRAGSAASTLSPADIKSIDFSDYSAIHMTGILPALSESCRQTAFRLKEKAQQAGLLVSFDPNLRPQLWPSTEVMREFMHAFAAGCDLFFPGIGEAQLLTGLSDPAAILDFYCKLGAKTVILKDGSKGAHYQNAQERGTVAGFQVEVIDTVGAGDGFAAGTLSGLLEKLSLPEAIRRGNAIGARQITVPGDNEGLPTREQLQQFFNQHQEA
;
A
#
# COMPACT_ATOMS: atom_id res chain seq x y z
N MET A 1 -18.84 -15.59 8.66
CA MET A 1 -17.42 -15.17 8.69
C MET A 1 -17.38 -13.80 9.32
N ASP A 2 -16.63 -13.62 10.40
CA ASP A 2 -16.44 -12.29 10.96
C ASP A 2 -15.48 -11.52 10.04
N TYR A 3 -16.03 -10.56 9.32
CA TYR A 3 -15.24 -9.70 8.45
C TYR A 3 -14.49 -8.66 9.29
N SER A 4 -13.16 -8.69 9.21
CA SER A 4 -12.33 -7.74 9.95
C SER A 4 -12.49 -6.33 9.38
N LYS A 5 -12.52 -5.33 10.28
CA LYS A 5 -12.49 -3.92 9.91
C LYS A 5 -11.04 -3.41 9.93
N ILE A 6 -10.61 -2.74 8.88
CA ILE A 6 -9.24 -2.27 8.71
C ILE A 6 -9.23 -0.76 8.42
N LEU A 7 -8.34 -0.05 9.11
CA LEU A 7 -8.02 1.35 8.81
C LEU A 7 -6.89 1.41 7.77
N LEU A 8 -7.09 2.20 6.73
CA LEU A 8 -6.07 2.54 5.73
C LEU A 8 -5.88 4.06 5.79
N VAL A 9 -4.63 4.52 5.82
CA VAL A 9 -4.35 5.95 5.98
C VAL A 9 -3.31 6.38 4.95
N GLY A 10 -3.70 7.25 4.02
CA GLY A 10 -2.79 7.64 2.95
C GLY A 10 -3.32 8.77 2.07
N GLU A 11 -2.63 9.02 0.97
CA GLU A 11 -3.00 10.00 -0.04
C GLU A 11 -3.61 9.32 -1.27
N PRO A 12 -4.93 9.41 -1.46
CA PRO A 12 -5.55 9.03 -2.71
C PRO A 12 -5.40 10.18 -3.72
N MET A 13 -5.13 9.85 -4.97
CA MET A 13 -4.95 10.81 -6.05
C MET A 13 -5.92 10.51 -7.20
N CYS A 14 -6.30 11.56 -7.93
CA CYS A 14 -6.95 11.37 -9.22
C CYS A 14 -5.89 10.97 -10.24
N LEU A 15 -6.10 9.82 -10.89
CA LEU A 15 -5.25 9.30 -11.94
C LEU A 15 -5.77 9.73 -13.31
N PHE A 16 -4.87 10.29 -14.12
CA PHE A 16 -5.04 10.53 -15.54
C PHE A 16 -4.12 9.58 -16.32
N ARG A 17 -4.71 8.55 -16.91
CA ARG A 17 -3.98 7.58 -17.74
C ARG A 17 -4.11 7.94 -19.21
N SER A 18 -2.98 8.05 -19.92
CA SER A 18 -2.99 8.27 -21.38
C SER A 18 -3.79 7.17 -22.09
N ASN A 19 -4.62 7.56 -23.03
CA ASN A 19 -5.28 6.63 -23.95
C ASN A 19 -4.39 6.34 -25.17
N GLU A 20 -3.34 7.14 -25.40
CA GLU A 20 -2.44 7.10 -26.55
C GLU A 20 -1.14 6.39 -26.14
N GLU A 21 -0.85 5.27 -26.79
CA GLU A 21 0.32 4.43 -26.48
C GLU A 21 1.59 4.97 -27.11
N GLY A 22 2.67 5.03 -26.32
CA GLY A 22 3.99 5.51 -26.76
C GLY A 22 4.04 7.01 -27.07
N VAL A 23 3.04 7.77 -26.61
CA VAL A 23 3.01 9.22 -26.78
C VAL A 23 3.47 9.88 -25.48
N PRO A 24 4.56 10.70 -25.50
CA PRO A 24 5.02 11.42 -24.33
C PRO A 24 3.93 12.26 -23.67
N LEU A 25 3.92 12.35 -22.33
CA LEU A 25 2.83 13.00 -21.58
C LEU A 25 2.52 14.43 -22.05
N PHE A 26 3.52 15.19 -22.50
CA PHE A 26 3.31 16.58 -22.99
C PHE A 26 2.62 16.67 -24.38
N GLN A 27 2.45 15.56 -25.09
CA GLN A 27 1.77 15.47 -26.39
C GLN A 27 0.41 14.75 -26.30
N VAL A 28 0.11 14.11 -25.17
CA VAL A 28 -1.15 13.37 -24.98
C VAL A 28 -2.34 14.32 -25.02
N SER A 29 -3.31 14.01 -25.86
CA SER A 29 -4.54 14.78 -26.01
C SER A 29 -5.74 14.17 -25.30
N GLN A 30 -5.69 12.87 -24.95
CA GLN A 30 -6.81 12.14 -24.34
C GLN A 30 -6.36 11.31 -23.14
N TYR A 31 -7.07 11.47 -22.03
CA TYR A 31 -6.86 10.74 -20.80
C TYR A 31 -8.14 10.05 -20.33
N SER A 32 -8.00 8.84 -19.81
CA SER A 32 -9.01 8.20 -18.97
C SER A 32 -8.73 8.54 -17.51
N THR A 33 -9.78 8.80 -16.73
CA THR A 33 -9.65 9.10 -15.31
C THR A 33 -9.86 7.85 -14.45
N GLY A 34 -9.15 7.80 -13.32
CA GLY A 34 -9.26 6.77 -12.31
C GLY A 34 -8.80 7.30 -10.95
N ILE A 35 -8.58 6.40 -10.02
CA ILE A 35 -8.03 6.70 -8.70
C ILE A 35 -6.76 5.88 -8.47
N ALA A 36 -5.78 6.48 -7.78
CA ALA A 36 -4.51 5.85 -7.44
C ALA A 36 -4.14 6.17 -5.99
N GLY A 37 -3.27 5.36 -5.42
CA GLY A 37 -2.75 5.51 -4.07
C GLY A 37 -2.41 4.14 -3.50
N ALA A 38 -1.24 3.98 -2.88
CA ALA A 38 -0.78 2.69 -2.39
C ALA A 38 -1.75 2.09 -1.36
N GLU A 39 -2.08 2.85 -0.32
CA GLU A 39 -3.02 2.40 0.71
C GLU A 39 -4.44 2.25 0.16
N LEU A 40 -4.78 3.02 -0.89
CA LEU A 40 -6.05 2.87 -1.60
C LEU A 40 -6.13 1.54 -2.34
N ASN A 41 -5.06 1.14 -3.02
CA ASN A 41 -4.97 -0.17 -3.68
C ASN A 41 -5.12 -1.31 -2.67
N VAL A 42 -4.48 -1.20 -1.50
CA VAL A 42 -4.67 -2.16 -0.40
C VAL A 42 -6.12 -2.19 0.09
N ALA A 43 -6.77 -1.02 0.25
CA ALA A 43 -8.18 -0.93 0.65
C ALA A 43 -9.12 -1.62 -0.36
N ILE A 44 -8.90 -1.38 -1.66
CA ILE A 44 -9.66 -2.04 -2.75
C ILE A 44 -9.45 -3.56 -2.70
N GLY A 45 -8.21 -4.01 -2.56
CA GLY A 45 -7.89 -5.44 -2.47
C GLY A 45 -8.57 -6.12 -1.29
N LEU A 46 -8.49 -5.52 -0.09
CA LEU A 46 -9.14 -6.03 1.11
C LEU A 46 -10.67 -6.07 0.97
N THR A 47 -11.26 -5.03 0.38
CA THR A 47 -12.73 -4.97 0.18
C THR A 47 -13.19 -6.03 -0.82
N ARG A 48 -12.46 -6.25 -1.92
CA ARG A 48 -12.75 -7.33 -2.89
C ARG A 48 -12.63 -8.73 -2.26
N LEU A 49 -11.78 -8.86 -1.24
CA LEU A 49 -11.66 -10.09 -0.43
C LEU A 49 -12.71 -10.17 0.70
N GLY A 50 -13.64 -9.22 0.79
CA GLY A 50 -14.78 -9.24 1.71
C GLY A 50 -14.51 -8.59 3.07
N HIS A 51 -13.37 -7.95 3.31
CA HIS A 51 -13.11 -7.18 4.53
C HIS A 51 -13.76 -5.79 4.45
N GLN A 52 -13.92 -5.14 5.60
CA GLN A 52 -14.46 -3.78 5.69
C GLN A 52 -13.30 -2.77 5.79
N ALA A 53 -13.01 -2.09 4.71
CA ALA A 53 -11.99 -1.03 4.69
C ALA A 53 -12.61 0.32 5.07
N THR A 54 -11.92 1.07 5.93
CA THR A 54 -12.20 2.48 6.22
C THR A 54 -10.97 3.29 5.86
N TYR A 55 -11.15 4.26 4.98
CA TYR A 55 -10.04 5.08 4.50
C TYR A 55 -9.99 6.42 5.23
N VAL A 56 -8.83 6.79 5.73
CA VAL A 56 -8.58 8.04 6.47
C VAL A 56 -7.69 8.94 5.62
N THR A 57 -8.18 10.11 5.26
CA THR A 57 -7.45 11.05 4.42
C THR A 57 -8.05 12.45 4.45
N LYS A 58 -7.33 13.37 3.80
CA LYS A 58 -7.81 14.70 3.46
C LYS A 58 -7.66 14.93 1.96
N VAL A 59 -8.73 15.37 1.30
CA VAL A 59 -8.74 15.70 -0.13
C VAL A 59 -9.17 17.16 -0.32
N GLY A 60 -8.94 17.72 -1.49
CA GLY A 60 -9.47 19.05 -1.81
C GLY A 60 -11.00 19.05 -1.89
N ASN A 61 -11.61 20.15 -1.47
CA ASN A 61 -13.01 20.43 -1.80
C ASN A 61 -13.09 20.87 -3.28
N ASP A 62 -12.80 19.93 -4.15
CA ASP A 62 -12.69 20.10 -5.59
C ASP A 62 -13.30 18.86 -6.31
N PRO A 63 -13.54 18.94 -7.64
CA PRO A 63 -14.16 17.84 -8.38
C PRO A 63 -13.42 16.50 -8.25
N PHE A 64 -12.09 16.51 -8.07
CA PHE A 64 -11.29 15.30 -7.96
C PHE A 64 -11.41 14.64 -6.58
N GLY A 65 -11.43 15.45 -5.51
CA GLY A 65 -11.68 14.96 -4.16
C GLY A 65 -13.06 14.33 -4.02
N HIS A 66 -14.09 14.97 -4.59
CA HIS A 66 -15.45 14.42 -4.64
C HIS A 66 -15.54 13.15 -5.50
N MET A 67 -14.83 13.09 -6.63
CA MET A 67 -14.76 11.90 -7.46
C MET A 67 -14.15 10.72 -6.70
N ILE A 68 -13.04 10.94 -6.01
CA ILE A 68 -12.38 9.89 -5.20
C ILE A 68 -13.35 9.39 -4.12
N ALA A 69 -13.96 10.27 -3.32
CA ALA A 69 -14.89 9.91 -2.28
C ALA A 69 -16.06 9.07 -2.83
N SER A 70 -16.69 9.52 -3.92
CA SER A 70 -17.79 8.82 -4.56
C SER A 70 -17.40 7.43 -5.08
N GLN A 71 -16.21 7.29 -5.70
CA GLN A 71 -15.75 5.99 -6.19
C GLN A 71 -15.46 5.01 -5.04
N LEU A 72 -14.86 5.48 -3.93
CA LEU A 72 -14.63 4.63 -2.77
C LEU A 72 -15.95 4.12 -2.17
N GLU A 73 -16.94 4.98 -2.03
CA GLU A 73 -18.26 4.61 -1.53
C GLU A 73 -18.94 3.58 -2.45
N GLN A 74 -18.86 3.75 -3.77
CA GLN A 74 -19.37 2.78 -4.74
C GLN A 74 -18.66 1.42 -4.64
N MET A 75 -17.37 1.41 -4.26
CA MET A 75 -16.61 0.19 -4.02
C MET A 75 -16.88 -0.43 -2.63
N GLY A 76 -17.68 0.21 -1.77
CA GLY A 76 -17.96 -0.26 -0.41
C GLY A 76 -16.86 0.06 0.61
N ILE A 77 -15.96 0.99 0.30
CA ILE A 77 -14.93 1.50 1.20
C ILE A 77 -15.50 2.68 1.97
N SER A 78 -15.42 2.62 3.31
CA SER A 78 -15.96 3.67 4.15
C SER A 78 -15.12 4.96 4.07
N THR A 79 -15.78 6.07 3.75
CA THR A 79 -15.21 7.44 3.70
C THR A 79 -15.49 8.24 4.98
N ARG A 80 -15.91 7.58 6.07
CA ARG A 80 -16.30 8.22 7.35
C ARG A 80 -15.26 9.20 7.88
N PHE A 81 -13.97 8.99 7.59
CA PHE A 81 -12.87 9.84 8.02
C PHE A 81 -12.20 10.57 6.85
N PHE A 82 -12.94 10.82 5.80
CA PHE A 82 -12.57 11.79 4.80
C PHE A 82 -12.82 13.21 5.31
N SER A 83 -11.86 14.08 5.10
CA SER A 83 -12.05 15.52 5.30
C SER A 83 -11.75 16.27 4.00
N PHE A 84 -12.46 17.38 3.77
CA PHE A 84 -12.31 18.20 2.59
C PHE A 84 -11.63 19.54 2.96
N SER A 85 -10.65 19.93 2.16
CA SER A 85 -9.91 21.18 2.33
C SER A 85 -10.37 22.21 1.30
N ASP A 86 -10.75 23.39 1.75
CA ASP A 86 -11.08 24.53 0.85
C ASP A 86 -9.83 25.25 0.35
N THR A 87 -8.66 25.01 0.98
CA THR A 87 -7.42 25.74 0.72
C THR A 87 -6.35 24.94 0.01
N HIS A 88 -6.41 23.61 0.06
CA HIS A 88 -5.45 22.70 -0.58
C HIS A 88 -6.17 21.79 -1.56
N ARG A 89 -5.49 21.46 -2.67
CA ARG A 89 -6.06 20.66 -3.76
C ARG A 89 -5.84 19.16 -3.55
N THR A 90 -6.69 18.38 -4.20
CA THR A 90 -6.48 16.94 -4.35
C THR A 90 -5.22 16.66 -5.16
N GLY A 91 -4.42 15.68 -4.76
CA GLY A 91 -3.26 15.22 -5.53
C GLY A 91 -3.69 14.61 -6.87
N LEU A 92 -2.90 14.88 -7.92
CA LEU A 92 -3.12 14.34 -9.25
C LEU A 92 -1.89 13.54 -9.69
N VAL A 93 -2.12 12.51 -10.50
CA VAL A 93 -1.06 11.74 -11.13
C VAL A 93 -1.41 11.50 -12.61
N PHE A 94 -0.42 11.71 -13.47
CA PHE A 94 -0.50 11.44 -14.90
C PHE A 94 0.40 10.26 -15.21
N LYS A 95 -0.12 9.27 -15.94
CA LYS A 95 0.59 8.05 -16.28
C LYS A 95 0.57 7.86 -17.79
N GLU A 96 1.75 7.69 -18.37
CA GLU A 96 1.91 7.29 -19.76
C GLU A 96 1.35 5.89 -20.00
N LYS A 97 0.90 5.63 -21.22
CA LYS A 97 0.57 4.29 -21.68
C LYS A 97 1.72 3.76 -22.53
N VAL A 98 2.35 2.70 -22.07
CA VAL A 98 3.45 2.02 -22.76
C VAL A 98 3.08 0.55 -23.04
N SER A 99 3.63 0.00 -24.11
CA SER A 99 3.51 -1.43 -24.44
C SER A 99 4.56 -2.29 -23.76
N CYS A 100 5.68 -1.69 -23.35
CA CYS A 100 6.74 -2.36 -22.62
C CYS A 100 7.58 -1.34 -21.83
N GLY A 101 8.21 -1.80 -20.74
CA GLY A 101 9.01 -0.97 -19.85
C GLY A 101 8.18 -0.20 -18.81
N ASP A 102 8.86 0.66 -18.08
CA ASP A 102 8.21 1.48 -17.05
C ASP A 102 7.64 2.76 -17.68
N PRO A 103 6.34 3.08 -17.42
CA PRO A 103 5.72 4.30 -17.92
C PRO A 103 6.31 5.54 -17.25
N GLU A 104 6.34 6.67 -17.97
CA GLU A 104 6.54 7.97 -17.34
C GLU A 104 5.35 8.29 -16.42
N ILE A 105 5.66 8.73 -15.19
CA ILE A 105 4.64 9.11 -14.21
C ILE A 105 4.94 10.52 -13.71
N PHE A 106 3.97 11.42 -13.88
CA PHE A 106 4.08 12.80 -13.44
C PHE A 106 3.09 13.11 -12.33
N TYR A 107 3.59 13.61 -11.19
CA TYR A 107 2.79 13.89 -10.00
C TYR A 107 2.59 15.40 -9.81
N ILE A 108 1.34 15.80 -9.55
CA ILE A 108 0.98 17.12 -9.02
C ILE A 108 0.43 16.89 -7.63
N ARG A 109 1.32 16.79 -6.61
CA ARG A 109 0.95 16.46 -5.23
C ARG A 109 1.65 17.31 -4.16
N ALA A 110 2.60 18.14 -4.53
CA ALA A 110 3.25 19.05 -3.58
C ALA A 110 2.23 20.01 -2.96
N GLY A 111 2.14 20.03 -1.63
CA GLY A 111 1.13 20.82 -0.92
C GLY A 111 -0.31 20.34 -1.13
N SER A 112 -0.53 19.08 -1.45
CA SER A 112 -1.88 18.49 -1.55
C SER A 112 -2.63 18.56 -0.22
N ALA A 113 -3.95 18.44 -0.27
CA ALA A 113 -4.76 18.39 0.94
C ALA A 113 -4.31 17.26 1.90
N ALA A 114 -3.96 16.09 1.37
CA ALA A 114 -3.43 14.97 2.16
C ALA A 114 -2.15 15.34 2.90
N SER A 115 -1.29 16.20 2.33
CA SER A 115 -0.05 16.66 2.98
C SER A 115 -0.30 17.52 4.22
N THR A 116 -1.53 17.97 4.45
CA THR A 116 -1.94 18.75 5.63
C THR A 116 -2.58 17.88 6.72
N LEU A 117 -2.61 16.56 6.55
CA LEU A 117 -3.14 15.67 7.57
C LEU A 117 -2.34 15.84 8.87
N SER A 118 -3.06 15.94 9.99
CA SER A 118 -2.50 16.26 11.30
C SER A 118 -3.05 15.35 12.40
N PRO A 119 -2.42 15.26 13.57
CA PRO A 119 -2.96 14.52 14.72
C PRO A 119 -4.36 14.97 15.16
N ALA A 120 -4.78 16.18 14.79
CA ALA A 120 -6.14 16.67 15.08
C ALA A 120 -7.20 15.94 14.22
N ASP A 121 -6.86 15.59 12.99
CA ASP A 121 -7.79 14.96 12.04
C ASP A 121 -8.15 13.52 12.43
N ILE A 122 -7.35 12.88 13.28
CA ILE A 122 -7.56 11.50 13.72
C ILE A 122 -8.16 11.35 15.13
N LYS A 123 -8.52 12.47 15.78
CA LYS A 123 -9.02 12.45 17.17
C LYS A 123 -10.36 11.71 17.33
N SER A 124 -11.21 11.75 16.31
CA SER A 124 -12.54 11.15 16.33
C SER A 124 -12.55 9.64 16.03
N ILE A 125 -11.38 9.05 15.70
CA ILE A 125 -11.28 7.63 15.40
C ILE A 125 -11.33 6.83 16.69
N ASP A 126 -12.34 5.97 16.82
CA ASP A 126 -12.34 4.92 17.83
C ASP A 126 -11.60 3.70 17.28
N PHE A 127 -10.39 3.49 17.76
CA PHE A 127 -9.53 2.41 17.28
C PHE A 127 -10.04 1.03 17.72
N SER A 128 -10.84 0.93 18.78
CA SER A 128 -11.40 -0.35 19.25
C SER A 128 -12.39 -1.00 18.26
N ASP A 129 -12.89 -0.22 17.30
CA ASP A 129 -13.76 -0.72 16.22
C ASP A 129 -13.00 -1.55 15.16
N TYR A 130 -11.67 -1.56 15.18
CA TYR A 130 -10.84 -2.10 14.10
C TYR A 130 -9.96 -3.26 14.56
N SER A 131 -9.59 -4.12 13.63
CA SER A 131 -8.67 -5.26 13.85
C SER A 131 -7.25 -4.94 13.43
N ALA A 132 -7.08 -4.06 12.47
CA ALA A 132 -5.78 -3.70 11.91
C ALA A 132 -5.74 -2.27 11.40
N ILE A 133 -4.53 -1.74 11.29
CA ILE A 133 -4.21 -0.52 10.56
C ILE A 133 -3.08 -0.82 9.56
N HIS A 134 -3.22 -0.33 8.34
CA HIS A 134 -2.16 -0.38 7.33
C HIS A 134 -1.75 1.02 6.90
N MET A 135 -0.46 1.26 6.86
CA MET A 135 0.16 2.53 6.46
C MET A 135 1.36 2.26 5.56
N THR A 136 1.69 3.24 4.72
CA THR A 136 2.95 3.21 3.96
C THR A 136 3.88 4.37 4.35
N GLY A 137 5.11 4.31 3.85
CA GLY A 137 6.07 5.41 3.99
C GLY A 137 5.76 6.63 3.10
N ILE A 138 4.68 6.60 2.31
CA ILE A 138 4.29 7.73 1.46
C ILE A 138 3.69 8.85 2.30
N LEU A 139 2.69 8.55 3.14
CA LEU A 139 2.05 9.58 3.96
C LEU A 139 3.06 10.40 4.79
N PRO A 140 3.98 9.79 5.57
CA PRO A 140 4.95 10.55 6.36
C PRO A 140 5.95 11.33 5.50
N ALA A 141 6.14 10.97 4.24
CA ALA A 141 7.00 11.71 3.32
C ALA A 141 6.40 13.06 2.88
N LEU A 142 5.07 13.23 2.95
CA LEU A 142 4.39 14.42 2.44
C LEU A 142 4.67 15.67 3.27
N SER A 143 4.81 15.56 4.59
CA SER A 143 5.06 16.70 5.48
C SER A 143 5.47 16.25 6.89
N GLU A 144 5.97 17.21 7.69
CA GLU A 144 6.24 17.00 9.12
C GLU A 144 4.95 16.66 9.90
N SER A 145 3.86 17.32 9.59
CA SER A 145 2.54 17.06 10.20
C SER A 145 2.07 15.63 9.92
N CYS A 146 2.29 15.13 8.70
CA CYS A 146 1.99 13.75 8.34
C CYS A 146 2.90 12.74 9.07
N ARG A 147 4.18 13.06 9.29
CA ARG A 147 5.10 12.24 10.10
C ARG A 147 4.61 12.08 11.53
N GLN A 148 4.24 13.19 12.16
CA GLN A 148 3.66 13.20 13.51
C GLN A 148 2.36 12.40 13.57
N THR A 149 1.51 12.56 12.55
CA THR A 149 0.25 11.84 12.45
C THR A 149 0.47 10.33 12.31
N ALA A 150 1.42 9.91 11.49
CA ALA A 150 1.76 8.49 11.32
C ALA A 150 2.20 7.84 12.65
N PHE A 151 3.09 8.48 13.41
CA PHE A 151 3.48 7.99 14.72
C PHE A 151 2.31 7.96 15.70
N ARG A 152 1.46 8.98 15.69
CA ARG A 152 0.29 9.02 16.58
C ARG A 152 -0.75 7.94 16.24
N LEU A 153 -0.94 7.65 14.96
CA LEU A 153 -1.78 6.53 14.50
C LEU A 153 -1.23 5.19 14.99
N LYS A 154 0.09 4.96 14.80
CA LYS A 154 0.76 3.75 15.28
C LYS A 154 0.60 3.57 16.78
N GLU A 155 0.87 4.62 17.57
CA GLU A 155 0.73 4.60 19.02
C GLU A 155 -0.69 4.22 19.46
N LYS A 156 -1.70 4.90 18.89
CA LYS A 156 -3.11 4.63 19.22
C LYS A 156 -3.55 3.23 18.81
N ALA A 157 -3.12 2.77 17.63
CA ALA A 157 -3.40 1.42 17.17
C ALA A 157 -2.80 0.36 18.11
N GLN A 158 -1.55 0.54 18.54
CA GLN A 158 -0.89 -0.34 19.50
C GLN A 158 -1.59 -0.34 20.86
N GLN A 159 -2.00 0.83 21.37
CA GLN A 159 -2.75 0.95 22.62
C GLN A 159 -4.11 0.25 22.57
N ALA A 160 -4.75 0.24 21.42
CA ALA A 160 -6.02 -0.46 21.18
C ALA A 160 -5.85 -1.95 20.80
N GLY A 161 -4.61 -2.43 20.68
CA GLY A 161 -4.34 -3.84 20.34
C GLY A 161 -4.55 -4.20 18.88
N LEU A 162 -4.56 -3.21 17.97
CA LEU A 162 -4.66 -3.46 16.54
C LEU A 162 -3.37 -4.07 16.00
N LEU A 163 -3.50 -4.91 14.97
CA LEU A 163 -2.37 -5.32 14.14
C LEU A 163 -1.87 -4.12 13.33
N VAL A 164 -0.63 -3.69 13.59
CA VAL A 164 0.02 -2.57 12.89
C VAL A 164 0.86 -3.08 11.73
N SER A 165 0.44 -2.75 10.53
CA SER A 165 1.07 -3.12 9.26
C SER A 165 1.71 -1.91 8.59
N PHE A 166 2.95 -2.07 8.11
CA PHE A 166 3.70 -1.01 7.47
C PHE A 166 4.45 -1.49 6.22
N ASP A 167 4.26 -0.81 5.11
CA ASP A 167 5.05 -0.96 3.88
C ASP A 167 5.90 0.31 3.68
N PRO A 168 7.23 0.24 3.61
CA PRO A 168 8.05 1.42 3.39
C PRO A 168 7.72 2.16 2.10
N ASN A 169 7.38 1.45 1.04
CA ASN A 169 6.92 1.99 -0.24
C ASN A 169 7.67 3.27 -0.62
N LEU A 170 9.01 3.16 -0.71
CA LEU A 170 9.92 4.29 -0.74
C LEU A 170 9.66 5.24 -1.91
N ARG A 171 9.64 6.52 -1.61
CA ARG A 171 9.58 7.62 -2.58
C ARG A 171 10.64 8.65 -2.20
N PRO A 172 11.94 8.40 -2.48
CA PRO A 172 13.04 9.26 -2.01
C PRO A 172 12.86 10.72 -2.36
N GLN A 173 12.25 11.02 -3.51
CA GLN A 173 12.00 12.38 -3.97
C GLN A 173 11.00 13.18 -3.12
N LEU A 174 10.24 12.53 -2.24
CA LEU A 174 9.30 13.21 -1.31
C LEU A 174 9.95 13.55 0.02
N TRP A 175 11.14 13.02 0.31
CA TRP A 175 11.82 13.22 1.59
C TRP A 175 12.83 14.37 1.51
N PRO A 176 13.07 15.09 2.62
CA PRO A 176 14.09 16.15 2.67
C PRO A 176 15.50 15.65 2.35
N SER A 177 15.82 14.43 2.79
CA SER A 177 17.07 13.72 2.46
C SER A 177 16.89 12.21 2.66
N THR A 178 17.84 11.43 2.12
CA THR A 178 17.90 9.98 2.31
C THR A 178 18.10 9.60 3.78
N GLU A 179 18.84 10.39 4.53
CA GLU A 179 19.10 10.18 5.96
C GLU A 179 17.79 10.30 6.76
N VAL A 180 17.03 11.39 6.55
CA VAL A 180 15.73 11.62 7.22
C VAL A 180 14.74 10.50 6.86
N MET A 181 14.73 10.08 5.60
CA MET A 181 13.90 8.94 5.16
C MET A 181 14.30 7.66 5.91
N ARG A 182 15.58 7.33 5.94
CA ARG A 182 16.11 6.12 6.59
C ARG A 182 15.82 6.10 8.09
N GLU A 183 16.08 7.21 8.78
CA GLU A 183 15.80 7.36 10.20
C GLU A 183 14.31 7.13 10.51
N PHE A 184 13.43 7.76 9.73
CA PHE A 184 11.99 7.57 9.89
C PHE A 184 11.59 6.11 9.66
N MET A 185 12.04 5.49 8.55
CA MET A 185 11.66 4.12 8.20
C MET A 185 12.10 3.12 9.27
N HIS A 186 13.32 3.27 9.81
CA HIS A 186 13.80 2.42 10.88
C HIS A 186 12.99 2.63 12.18
N ALA A 187 12.78 3.88 12.59
CA ALA A 187 12.01 4.19 13.79
C ALA A 187 10.54 3.72 13.68
N PHE A 188 9.97 3.80 12.47
CA PHE A 188 8.59 3.39 12.26
C PHE A 188 8.44 1.87 12.17
N ALA A 189 9.37 1.16 11.52
CA ALA A 189 9.39 -0.30 11.43
C ALA A 189 9.50 -0.96 12.83
N ALA A 190 10.28 -0.34 13.73
CA ALA A 190 10.42 -0.81 15.11
C ALA A 190 9.07 -0.85 15.83
N GLY A 191 8.65 -2.04 16.28
CA GLY A 191 7.38 -2.28 16.99
C GLY A 191 6.15 -2.41 16.07
N CYS A 192 6.29 -2.40 14.73
CA CYS A 192 5.23 -2.87 13.85
C CYS A 192 5.02 -4.38 13.98
N ASP A 193 3.78 -4.84 13.87
CA ASP A 193 3.47 -6.27 13.84
C ASP A 193 3.89 -6.90 12.52
N LEU A 194 3.67 -6.17 11.41
CA LEU A 194 4.05 -6.58 10.06
C LEU A 194 4.82 -5.46 9.37
N PHE A 195 5.98 -5.80 8.82
CA PHE A 195 6.79 -4.90 8.02
C PHE A 195 7.08 -5.53 6.65
N PHE A 196 6.72 -4.83 5.55
CA PHE A 196 6.70 -5.33 4.17
C PHE A 196 7.72 -4.66 3.24
N PRO A 197 9.02 -4.67 3.51
CA PRO A 197 9.97 -4.05 2.59
C PRO A 197 10.12 -4.86 1.31
N GLY A 198 10.33 -4.18 0.17
CA GLY A 198 10.91 -4.79 -1.01
C GLY A 198 12.42 -4.98 -0.83
N ILE A 199 13.02 -5.97 -1.50
CA ILE A 199 14.46 -6.24 -1.35
C ILE A 199 15.31 -5.02 -1.73
N GLY A 200 15.01 -4.31 -2.82
CA GLY A 200 15.72 -3.09 -3.23
C GLY A 200 15.54 -1.94 -2.24
N GLU A 201 14.34 -1.81 -1.66
CA GLU A 201 14.07 -0.82 -0.61
C GLU A 201 14.90 -1.12 0.65
N ALA A 202 14.90 -2.37 1.09
CA ALA A 202 15.67 -2.80 2.24
C ALA A 202 17.18 -2.62 2.04
N GLN A 203 17.69 -2.89 0.83
CA GLN A 203 19.08 -2.63 0.46
C GLN A 203 19.43 -1.13 0.57
N LEU A 204 18.55 -0.25 0.06
CA LEU A 204 18.74 1.20 0.16
C LEU A 204 18.73 1.67 1.62
N LEU A 205 17.85 1.11 2.45
CA LEU A 205 17.70 1.50 3.84
C LEU A 205 18.84 0.98 4.73
N THR A 206 19.31 -0.25 4.49
CA THR A 206 20.24 -0.94 5.42
C THR A 206 21.67 -1.04 4.90
N GLY A 207 21.88 -0.94 3.59
CA GLY A 207 23.15 -1.25 2.93
C GLY A 207 23.45 -2.75 2.84
N LEU A 208 22.54 -3.63 3.28
CA LEU A 208 22.69 -5.09 3.26
C LEU A 208 22.09 -5.68 1.98
N SER A 209 22.73 -6.73 1.43
CA SER A 209 22.25 -7.41 0.21
C SER A 209 21.71 -8.80 0.47
N ASP A 210 22.14 -9.46 1.56
CA ASP A 210 21.68 -10.79 1.92
C ASP A 210 20.29 -10.73 2.58
N PRO A 211 19.27 -11.45 2.04
CA PRO A 211 17.94 -11.48 2.63
C PRO A 211 17.92 -11.88 4.11
N ALA A 212 18.75 -12.85 4.51
CA ALA A 212 18.81 -13.28 5.90
C ALA A 212 19.33 -12.18 6.82
N ALA A 213 20.37 -11.46 6.40
CA ALA A 213 20.92 -10.33 7.15
C ALA A 213 19.91 -9.16 7.27
N ILE A 214 19.13 -8.90 6.21
CA ILE A 214 18.06 -7.87 6.21
C ILE A 214 16.97 -8.26 7.22
N LEU A 215 16.49 -9.50 7.19
CA LEU A 215 15.50 -10.00 8.13
C LEU A 215 15.98 -9.88 9.57
N ASP A 216 17.21 -10.33 9.85
CA ASP A 216 17.83 -10.21 11.18
C ASP A 216 17.95 -8.76 11.64
N PHE A 217 18.31 -7.86 10.74
CA PHE A 217 18.42 -6.43 11.05
C PHE A 217 17.09 -5.86 11.55
N TYR A 218 15.99 -6.06 10.82
CA TYR A 218 14.71 -5.49 11.19
C TYR A 218 14.04 -6.20 12.39
N CYS A 219 14.22 -7.51 12.53
CA CYS A 219 13.80 -8.21 13.75
C CYS A 219 14.55 -7.71 14.99
N LYS A 220 15.86 -7.49 14.91
CA LYS A 220 16.65 -6.88 15.99
C LYS A 220 16.26 -5.44 16.27
N LEU A 221 15.85 -4.70 15.25
CA LEU A 221 15.34 -3.33 15.39
C LEU A 221 13.98 -3.29 16.10
N GLY A 222 13.25 -4.40 16.18
CA GLY A 222 12.00 -4.56 16.92
C GLY A 222 10.75 -4.74 16.06
N ALA A 223 10.87 -4.95 14.75
CA ALA A 223 9.74 -5.41 13.93
C ALA A 223 9.37 -6.84 14.33
N LYS A 224 8.10 -7.11 14.63
CA LYS A 224 7.67 -8.43 15.12
C LYS A 224 7.69 -9.50 14.02
N THR A 225 7.26 -9.14 12.83
CA THR A 225 7.33 -9.99 11.63
C THR A 225 7.82 -9.15 10.46
N VAL A 226 8.89 -9.59 9.82
CA VAL A 226 9.43 -8.99 8.60
C VAL A 226 9.12 -9.90 7.43
N ILE A 227 8.54 -9.34 6.37
CA ILE A 227 8.20 -10.05 5.14
C ILE A 227 8.85 -9.31 3.98
N LEU A 228 10.01 -9.77 3.57
CA LEU A 228 10.85 -9.17 2.55
C LEU A 228 10.39 -9.64 1.16
N LYS A 229 9.79 -8.74 0.39
CA LYS A 229 9.30 -9.01 -0.98
C LYS A 229 10.48 -9.10 -1.95
N ASP A 230 10.57 -10.20 -2.73
CA ASP A 230 11.65 -10.45 -3.72
C ASP A 230 11.09 -10.69 -5.14
N GLY A 231 10.06 -9.93 -5.52
CA GLY A 231 9.46 -9.97 -6.85
C GLY A 231 8.97 -11.37 -7.26
N SER A 232 9.36 -11.82 -8.44
CA SER A 232 8.96 -13.13 -8.96
C SER A 232 9.48 -14.33 -8.16
N LYS A 233 10.51 -14.13 -7.31
CA LYS A 233 11.00 -15.19 -6.40
C LYS A 233 10.10 -15.38 -5.18
N GLY A 234 9.17 -14.45 -4.93
CA GLY A 234 8.23 -14.51 -3.82
C GLY A 234 8.64 -13.65 -2.64
N ALA A 235 8.65 -14.20 -1.43
CA ALA A 235 9.00 -13.44 -0.24
C ALA A 235 9.73 -14.28 0.80
N HIS A 236 10.70 -13.67 1.47
CA HIS A 236 11.39 -14.21 2.65
C HIS A 236 10.72 -13.64 3.90
N TYR A 237 10.61 -14.40 4.97
CA TYR A 237 9.99 -13.91 6.18
C TYR A 237 10.70 -14.39 7.43
N GLN A 238 10.54 -13.63 8.51
CA GLN A 238 11.03 -13.97 9.84
C GLN A 238 10.19 -13.30 10.92
N ASN A 239 9.93 -14.07 11.95
CA ASN A 239 9.43 -13.59 13.24
C ASN A 239 10.19 -14.32 14.38
N ALA A 240 9.71 -14.22 15.63
CA ALA A 240 10.34 -14.86 16.78
C ALA A 240 10.23 -16.39 16.76
N GLN A 241 9.28 -16.99 16.02
CA GLN A 241 8.98 -18.40 16.00
C GLN A 241 9.55 -19.13 14.79
N GLU A 242 9.56 -18.46 13.64
CA GLU A 242 9.89 -19.10 12.36
C GLU A 242 10.58 -18.14 11.39
N ARG A 243 11.36 -18.74 10.48
CA ARG A 243 11.96 -18.10 9.30
C ARG A 243 11.73 -19.00 8.09
N GLY A 244 11.46 -18.44 6.95
CA GLY A 244 11.27 -19.20 5.73
C GLY A 244 11.21 -18.34 4.48
N THR A 245 10.91 -19.03 3.37
CA THR A 245 10.69 -18.43 2.06
C THR A 245 9.44 -19.03 1.46
N VAL A 246 8.59 -18.21 0.88
CA VAL A 246 7.42 -18.64 0.11
C VAL A 246 7.62 -18.24 -1.34
N ALA A 247 7.66 -19.21 -2.25
CA ALA A 247 7.88 -18.98 -3.67
C ALA A 247 6.78 -18.10 -4.29
N GLY A 248 7.18 -17.29 -5.26
CA GLY A 248 6.27 -16.48 -6.08
C GLY A 248 5.57 -17.31 -7.16
N PHE A 249 4.70 -16.65 -7.90
CA PHE A 249 4.03 -17.22 -9.07
C PHE A 249 4.67 -16.65 -10.34
N GLN A 250 4.91 -17.53 -11.33
CA GLN A 250 5.41 -17.11 -12.63
C GLN A 250 4.21 -16.73 -13.50
N VAL A 251 4.20 -15.49 -13.98
CA VAL A 251 3.12 -14.92 -14.80
C VAL A 251 3.69 -14.06 -15.91
N GLU A 252 2.93 -13.82 -16.96
CA GLU A 252 3.24 -12.83 -17.97
C GLU A 252 2.99 -11.43 -17.39
N VAL A 253 4.02 -10.58 -17.41
CA VAL A 253 3.97 -9.24 -16.82
C VAL A 253 3.53 -8.22 -17.87
N ILE A 254 2.42 -7.53 -17.58
CA ILE A 254 1.89 -6.43 -18.41
C ILE A 254 2.19 -5.06 -17.76
N ASP A 255 1.94 -4.91 -16.47
CA ASP A 255 2.19 -3.66 -15.72
C ASP A 255 2.62 -4.01 -14.29
N THR A 256 3.74 -3.47 -13.82
CA THR A 256 4.30 -3.80 -12.49
C THR A 256 3.64 -3.06 -11.33
N VAL A 257 2.83 -2.05 -11.63
CA VAL A 257 2.23 -1.17 -10.62
C VAL A 257 1.17 -1.90 -9.80
N GLY A 258 1.16 -1.63 -8.50
CA GLY A 258 0.20 -2.23 -7.55
C GLY A 258 0.53 -3.65 -7.08
N ALA A 259 1.61 -4.28 -7.59
CA ALA A 259 2.02 -5.62 -7.14
C ALA A 259 2.28 -5.69 -5.63
N GLY A 260 3.03 -4.71 -5.09
CA GLY A 260 3.34 -4.61 -3.67
C GLY A 260 2.09 -4.38 -2.81
N ASP A 261 1.19 -3.53 -3.29
CA ASP A 261 -0.07 -3.22 -2.62
C ASP A 261 -0.99 -4.47 -2.61
N GLY A 262 -1.07 -5.19 -3.73
CA GLY A 262 -1.78 -6.46 -3.84
C GLY A 262 -1.21 -7.53 -2.93
N PHE A 263 0.12 -7.62 -2.83
CA PHE A 263 0.81 -8.49 -1.88
C PHE A 263 0.43 -8.16 -0.43
N ALA A 264 0.47 -6.89 -0.06
CA ALA A 264 0.10 -6.45 1.29
C ALA A 264 -1.37 -6.76 1.60
N ALA A 265 -2.30 -6.47 0.67
CA ALA A 265 -3.72 -6.78 0.81
C ALA A 265 -3.96 -8.28 1.01
N GLY A 266 -3.32 -9.13 0.21
CA GLY A 266 -3.44 -10.58 0.29
C GLY A 266 -2.90 -11.15 1.60
N THR A 267 -1.71 -10.71 2.01
CA THR A 267 -1.09 -11.17 3.25
C THR A 267 -1.91 -10.73 4.47
N LEU A 268 -2.32 -9.46 4.52
CA LEU A 268 -3.20 -8.96 5.58
C LEU A 268 -4.52 -9.74 5.65
N SER A 269 -5.18 -9.93 4.50
CA SER A 269 -6.41 -10.73 4.44
C SER A 269 -6.21 -12.13 5.01
N GLY A 270 -5.12 -12.81 4.65
CA GLY A 270 -4.82 -14.15 5.15
C GLY A 270 -4.64 -14.19 6.66
N LEU A 271 -3.85 -13.27 7.22
CA LEU A 271 -3.60 -13.21 8.66
C LEU A 271 -4.86 -12.85 9.46
N LEU A 272 -5.69 -11.94 8.96
CA LEU A 272 -6.97 -11.58 9.57
C LEU A 272 -7.97 -12.76 9.56
N GLU A 273 -7.85 -13.66 8.60
CA GLU A 273 -8.59 -14.93 8.53
C GLU A 273 -7.89 -16.08 9.29
N LYS A 274 -6.82 -15.78 10.03
CA LYS A 274 -6.07 -16.75 10.85
C LYS A 274 -5.39 -17.87 10.04
N LEU A 275 -5.02 -17.60 8.79
CA LEU A 275 -4.10 -18.48 8.07
C LEU A 275 -2.72 -18.46 8.72
N SER A 276 -1.95 -19.53 8.55
CA SER A 276 -0.54 -19.52 8.91
C SER A 276 0.23 -18.44 8.14
N LEU A 277 1.34 -17.96 8.67
CA LEU A 277 2.13 -16.92 8.02
C LEU A 277 2.58 -17.32 6.60
N PRO A 278 3.06 -18.55 6.32
CA PRO A 278 3.36 -18.97 4.96
C PRO A 278 2.14 -18.96 4.01
N GLU A 279 0.97 -19.38 4.48
CA GLU A 279 -0.26 -19.39 3.66
C GLU A 279 -0.74 -17.96 3.37
N ALA A 280 -0.65 -17.06 4.35
CA ALA A 280 -0.96 -15.64 4.16
C ALA A 280 0.00 -14.99 3.14
N ILE A 281 1.30 -15.27 3.23
CA ILE A 281 2.31 -14.81 2.26
C ILE A 281 2.04 -15.39 0.87
N ARG A 282 1.69 -16.68 0.78
CA ARG A 282 1.33 -17.30 -0.50
C ARG A 282 0.13 -16.61 -1.15
N ARG A 283 -0.89 -16.21 -0.35
CA ARG A 283 -2.02 -15.41 -0.83
C ARG A 283 -1.53 -14.03 -1.32
N GLY A 284 -0.64 -13.38 -0.60
CA GLY A 284 0.00 -12.12 -1.01
C GLY A 284 0.73 -12.26 -2.35
N ASN A 285 1.58 -13.29 -2.51
CA ASN A 285 2.27 -13.59 -3.76
C ASN A 285 1.30 -13.79 -4.93
N ALA A 286 0.19 -14.52 -4.71
CA ALA A 286 -0.81 -14.78 -5.74
C ALA A 286 -1.52 -13.49 -6.20
N ILE A 287 -1.88 -12.61 -5.26
CA ILE A 287 -2.56 -11.36 -5.58
C ILE A 287 -1.61 -10.38 -6.26
N GLY A 288 -0.37 -10.26 -5.76
CA GLY A 288 0.66 -9.44 -6.39
C GLY A 288 0.98 -9.91 -7.81
N ALA A 289 1.12 -11.22 -8.03
CA ALA A 289 1.33 -11.79 -9.36
C ALA A 289 0.15 -11.54 -10.29
N ARG A 290 -1.08 -11.75 -9.82
CA ARG A 290 -2.28 -11.50 -10.63
C ARG A 290 -2.45 -10.02 -10.98
N GLN A 291 -2.09 -9.10 -10.07
CA GLN A 291 -2.19 -7.66 -10.32
C GLN A 291 -1.37 -7.25 -11.56
N ILE A 292 -0.20 -7.83 -11.74
CA ILE A 292 0.70 -7.46 -12.84
C ILE A 292 0.36 -8.11 -14.20
N THR A 293 -0.66 -8.95 -14.27
CA THR A 293 -1.12 -9.56 -15.53
C THR A 293 -2.14 -8.70 -16.29
N VAL A 294 -2.50 -7.54 -15.78
CA VAL A 294 -3.41 -6.60 -16.42
C VAL A 294 -2.86 -5.18 -16.27
N PRO A 295 -3.16 -4.26 -17.20
CA PRO A 295 -2.72 -2.87 -17.06
C PRO A 295 -3.51 -2.17 -15.94
N GLY A 296 -2.83 -1.31 -15.18
CA GLY A 296 -3.45 -0.44 -14.19
C GLY A 296 -3.03 -0.72 -12.75
N ASP A 297 -3.44 0.18 -11.85
CA ASP A 297 -2.91 0.24 -10.49
C ASP A 297 -3.63 -0.73 -9.53
N ASN A 298 -4.91 -1.11 -9.83
CA ASN A 298 -5.74 -1.96 -8.96
C ASN A 298 -6.75 -2.83 -9.73
N GLU A 299 -6.74 -2.81 -11.03
CA GLU A 299 -7.65 -3.55 -11.90
C GLU A 299 -7.47 -5.07 -11.76
N GLY A 300 -6.25 -5.52 -11.53
CA GLY A 300 -5.89 -6.92 -11.33
C GLY A 300 -6.20 -7.49 -9.94
N LEU A 301 -6.53 -6.66 -8.94
CA LEU A 301 -6.85 -7.14 -7.60
C LEU A 301 -8.09 -8.05 -7.62
N PRO A 302 -8.02 -9.29 -7.09
CA PRO A 302 -9.08 -10.28 -7.26
C PRO A 302 -10.21 -10.17 -6.24
N THR A 303 -11.38 -10.64 -6.63
CA THR A 303 -12.37 -11.17 -5.67
C THR A 303 -11.90 -12.53 -5.13
N ARG A 304 -12.58 -13.06 -4.10
CA ARG A 304 -12.29 -14.42 -3.57
C ARG A 304 -12.41 -15.51 -4.63
N GLU A 305 -13.42 -15.42 -5.48
CA GLU A 305 -13.66 -16.38 -6.56
C GLU A 305 -12.53 -16.33 -7.61
N GLN A 306 -12.13 -15.12 -8.00
CA GLN A 306 -11.01 -14.93 -8.93
C GLN A 306 -9.68 -15.40 -8.34
N LEU A 307 -9.45 -15.18 -7.04
CA LEU A 307 -8.27 -15.68 -6.34
C LEU A 307 -8.25 -17.21 -6.31
N GLN A 308 -9.40 -17.85 -6.05
CA GLN A 308 -9.49 -19.32 -6.10
C GLN A 308 -9.23 -19.86 -7.51
N GLN A 309 -9.76 -19.19 -8.53
CA GLN A 309 -9.49 -19.54 -9.93
C GLN A 309 -8.00 -19.44 -10.25
N PHE A 310 -7.33 -18.37 -9.79
CA PHE A 310 -5.89 -18.18 -9.96
C PHE A 310 -5.10 -19.33 -9.31
N PHE A 311 -5.44 -19.72 -8.08
CA PHE A 311 -4.81 -20.85 -7.41
C PHE A 311 -5.02 -22.18 -8.17
N ASN A 312 -6.22 -22.42 -8.67
CA ASN A 312 -6.52 -23.63 -9.43
C ASN A 312 -5.68 -23.73 -10.72
N GLN A 313 -5.47 -22.58 -11.40
CA GLN A 313 -4.64 -22.51 -12.61
C GLN A 313 -3.14 -22.72 -12.35
N HIS A 314 -2.68 -22.47 -11.12
CA HIS A 314 -1.26 -22.55 -10.73
C HIS A 314 -0.99 -23.65 -9.70
N GLN A 315 -1.87 -24.66 -9.56
CA GLN A 315 -1.68 -25.80 -8.65
C GLN A 315 -0.72 -26.87 -9.20
N GLU A 316 -0.40 -26.85 -10.49
CA GLU A 316 0.43 -27.85 -11.18
C GLU A 316 1.84 -27.36 -11.52
N ALA A 317 2.29 -26.22 -10.98
CA ALA A 317 3.63 -25.68 -11.24
C ALA A 317 4.58 -25.89 -10.05
#